data_a8ffa7356885a2662f7bb0194151b502
#
_entry.id   a8ffa7356885a2662f7bb0194151b502
#
_cell.length_a   1.000
_cell.length_b   1.000
_cell.length_c   1.000
_cell.angle_alpha   90.00
_cell.angle_beta   90.00
_cell.angle_gamma   90.00
#
_symmetry.space_group_name_H-M   'P 1'
#
loop_
_entity.id
_entity.type
_entity.pdbx_description
1 polymer ?
#
loop_
_entity_poly.entity_id
_entity_poly.type
_entity_poly.pdbx_seq_one_letter_code
_entity_poly.pdbx_strand_id
1 'polypeptide(L)'
;MEINPEKTQDTQVPEENNIKVSILLPYFNDELGTELHQNTVDALHQFKIKPENITLTRTPGALELPFTAQQIIKKDSPDVVIALGIII
;
A
#
# COMPACT_ATOMS: atom_id res chain seq x y z
N MET A 1 -8.80 22.86 4.37
CA MET A 1 -7.38 22.90 4.01
C MET A 1 -7.23 22.67 2.53
N GLU A 2 -6.63 23.62 1.84
CA GLU A 2 -6.37 23.43 0.41
C GLU A 2 -5.09 22.65 0.21
N ILE A 3 -5.15 21.63 -0.62
CA ILE A 3 -3.97 20.90 -1.05
C ILE A 3 -3.50 21.53 -2.35
N ASN A 4 -2.30 22.09 -2.32
CA ASN A 4 -1.69 22.65 -3.52
C ASN A 4 -0.84 21.57 -4.19
N PRO A 5 -1.25 21.08 -5.39
CA PRO A 5 -0.51 20.01 -6.07
C PRO A 5 0.94 20.40 -6.39
N GLU A 6 1.19 21.65 -6.66
CA GLU A 6 2.54 22.11 -6.98
C GLU A 6 3.47 21.99 -5.78
N LYS A 7 2.98 22.26 -4.57
CA LYS A 7 3.77 22.11 -3.35
C LYS A 7 4.00 20.65 -2.97
N THR A 8 3.02 19.78 -3.27
CA THR A 8 3.19 18.36 -2.97
C THR A 8 4.19 17.69 -3.91
N GLN A 9 4.42 18.25 -5.09
CA GLN A 9 5.40 17.72 -6.04
C GLN A 9 6.85 18.02 -5.64
N ASP A 10 7.06 18.98 -4.76
CA ASP A 10 8.39 19.34 -4.29
C ASP A 10 8.95 18.38 -3.23
N THR A 11 8.17 17.37 -2.86
CA THR A 11 8.65 16.38 -1.92
C THR A 11 9.73 15.54 -2.58
N GLN A 12 10.95 15.67 -2.10
CA GLN A 12 12.07 14.89 -2.60
C GLN A 12 12.06 13.51 -1.95
N VAL A 13 12.00 12.47 -2.79
CA VAL A 13 12.13 11.10 -2.32
C VAL A 13 13.60 10.74 -2.39
N PRO A 14 14.21 10.26 -1.28
CA PRO A 14 15.60 9.83 -1.31
C PRO A 14 15.82 8.73 -2.34
N GLU A 15 16.96 8.75 -3.02
CA GLU A 15 17.31 7.72 -3.99
C GLU A 15 17.42 6.34 -3.36
N GLU A 16 17.92 6.30 -2.13
CA GLU A 16 17.96 5.07 -1.34
C GLU A 16 17.04 5.23 -0.16
N ASN A 17 15.96 4.45 -0.14
CA ASN A 17 15.12 4.38 1.03
C ASN A 17 14.91 2.91 1.39
N ASN A 18 14.79 2.66 2.68
CA ASN A 18 14.50 1.35 3.21
C ASN A 18 13.07 1.28 3.76
N ILE A 19 12.21 2.08 3.18
CA ILE A 19 10.79 2.11 3.57
C ILE A 19 10.16 0.78 3.23
N LYS A 20 9.55 0.15 4.22
CA LYS A 20 8.83 -1.11 4.08
C LYS A 20 7.35 -0.83 3.98
N VAL A 21 6.72 -1.36 2.94
CA VAL A 21 5.30 -1.16 2.68
C VAL A 21 4.59 -2.50 2.67
N SER A 22 3.51 -2.61 3.43
CA SER A 22 2.62 -3.77 3.38
C SER A 22 1.32 -3.37 2.71
N ILE A 23 0.95 -4.11 1.67
CA ILE A 23 -0.32 -3.92 0.96
C ILE A 23 -1.27 -5.02 1.39
N LEU A 24 -2.47 -4.64 1.84
CA LEU A 24 -3.52 -5.57 2.22
C LEU A 24 -4.63 -5.52 1.18
N LEU A 25 -4.96 -6.67 0.60
CA LEU A 25 -5.93 -6.76 -0.49
C LEU A 25 -6.90 -7.91 -0.26
N PRO A 26 -8.19 -7.63 -0.11
CA PRO A 26 -9.20 -8.68 0.06
C PRO A 26 -9.36 -9.57 -1.18
N TYR A 27 -9.82 -10.81 -0.95
CA TYR A 27 -10.18 -11.76 -2.00
C TYR A 27 -11.63 -11.56 -2.42
N PHE A 28 -11.95 -10.61 -3.26
CA PHE A 28 -13.34 -10.45 -3.66
C PHE A 28 -13.55 -10.32 -5.18
N ASN A 29 -12.63 -9.71 -5.88
CA ASN A 29 -12.70 -9.57 -7.33
C ASN A 29 -11.27 -9.56 -7.86
N ASP A 30 -10.85 -10.67 -8.46
CA ASP A 30 -9.46 -10.83 -8.86
C ASP A 30 -9.05 -9.85 -9.95
N GLU A 31 -9.95 -9.52 -10.86
CA GLU A 31 -9.65 -8.57 -11.93
C GLU A 31 -9.41 -7.16 -11.38
N LEU A 32 -10.36 -6.65 -10.59
CA LEU A 32 -10.22 -5.34 -9.97
C LEU A 32 -9.10 -5.32 -8.94
N GLY A 33 -8.97 -6.40 -8.18
CA GLY A 33 -7.91 -6.51 -7.17
C GLY A 33 -6.53 -6.49 -7.81
N THR A 34 -6.34 -7.20 -8.91
CA THR A 34 -5.08 -7.21 -9.64
C THR A 34 -4.75 -5.83 -10.17
N GLU A 35 -5.73 -5.14 -10.72
CA GLU A 35 -5.55 -3.78 -11.24
C GLU A 35 -5.19 -2.79 -10.14
N LEU A 36 -5.91 -2.83 -9.02
CA LEU A 36 -5.60 -1.99 -7.87
C LEU A 36 -4.20 -2.24 -7.34
N HIS A 37 -3.84 -3.51 -7.21
CA HIS A 37 -2.53 -3.90 -6.73
C HIS A 37 -1.43 -3.39 -7.68
N GLN A 38 -1.60 -3.61 -8.98
CA GLN A 38 -0.61 -3.19 -9.96
C GLN A 38 -0.43 -1.67 -9.97
N ASN A 39 -1.54 -0.92 -9.91
CA ASN A 39 -1.46 0.53 -9.87
C ASN A 39 -0.77 1.02 -8.61
N THR A 40 -1.01 0.36 -7.48
CA THR A 40 -0.35 0.70 -6.22
C THR A 40 1.15 0.42 -6.30
N VAL A 41 1.54 -0.72 -6.82
CA VAL A 41 2.95 -1.08 -6.98
C VAL A 41 3.66 -0.09 -7.91
N ASP A 42 3.02 0.27 -9.02
CA ASP A 42 3.59 1.22 -9.97
C ASP A 42 3.82 2.59 -9.31
N ALA A 43 2.86 3.04 -8.50
CA ALA A 43 3.00 4.29 -7.76
C ALA A 43 4.15 4.21 -6.75
N LEU A 44 4.28 3.10 -6.05
CA LEU A 44 5.37 2.91 -5.09
C LEU A 44 6.74 2.91 -5.77
N HIS A 45 6.84 2.33 -6.97
CA HIS A 45 8.08 2.37 -7.74
C HIS A 45 8.45 3.79 -8.13
N GLN A 46 7.48 4.65 -8.40
CA GLN A 46 7.75 6.05 -8.69
C GLN A 46 8.34 6.78 -7.47
N PHE A 47 8.01 6.32 -6.27
CA PHE A 47 8.60 6.83 -5.03
C PHE A 47 9.86 6.08 -4.63
N LYS A 48 10.42 5.28 -5.53
CA LYS A 48 11.68 4.54 -5.34
C LYS A 48 11.64 3.54 -4.19
N ILE A 49 10.45 3.00 -3.92
CA ILE A 49 10.31 1.90 -2.97
C ILE A 49 10.82 0.62 -3.64
N LYS A 50 11.73 -0.07 -2.98
CA LYS A 50 12.34 -1.29 -3.54
C LYS A 50 11.32 -2.43 -3.57
N PRO A 51 11.30 -3.25 -4.64
CA PRO A 51 10.35 -4.38 -4.71
C PRO A 51 10.45 -5.33 -3.52
N GLU A 52 11.64 -5.58 -3.01
CA GLU A 52 11.82 -6.46 -1.85
C GLU A 52 11.24 -5.89 -0.56
N ASN A 53 10.92 -4.60 -0.54
CA ASN A 53 10.32 -3.94 0.61
C ASN A 53 8.80 -3.78 0.47
N ILE A 54 8.21 -4.35 -0.56
CA ILE A 54 6.77 -4.33 -0.79
C ILE A 54 6.23 -5.73 -0.58
N THR A 55 5.30 -5.90 0.36
CA THR A 55 4.66 -7.19 0.62
C THR A 55 3.17 -7.08 0.38
N LEU A 56 2.58 -8.17 -0.11
CA LEU A 56 1.14 -8.27 -0.32
C LEU A 56 0.56 -9.33 0.60
N THR A 57 -0.46 -8.96 1.37
CA THR A 57 -1.21 -9.89 2.20
C THR A 57 -2.66 -9.88 1.75
N ARG A 58 -3.22 -11.03 1.48
CA ARG A 58 -4.62 -11.17 1.09
C ARG A 58 -5.47 -11.45 2.32
N THR A 59 -6.65 -10.85 2.36
CA THR A 59 -7.61 -11.06 3.46
C THR A 59 -8.92 -11.62 2.90
N PRO A 60 -9.72 -12.35 3.73
CA PRO A 60 -10.99 -12.92 3.23
C PRO A 60 -11.97 -11.87 2.73
N GLY A 61 -12.01 -10.70 3.35
CA GLY A 61 -12.90 -9.62 2.94
C GLY A 61 -12.46 -8.28 3.49
N ALA A 62 -13.12 -7.21 3.05
CA ALA A 62 -12.75 -5.85 3.44
C ALA A 62 -12.94 -5.58 4.94
N LEU A 63 -13.89 -6.27 5.59
CA LEU A 63 -14.16 -6.08 7.01
C LEU A 63 -13.03 -6.61 7.89
N GLU A 64 -12.20 -7.50 7.40
CA GLU A 64 -11.06 -8.03 8.13
C GLU A 64 -9.81 -7.18 8.00
N LEU A 65 -9.83 -6.12 7.18
CA LEU A 65 -8.67 -5.27 6.95
C LEU A 65 -8.11 -4.65 8.23
N PRO A 66 -8.93 -4.08 9.13
CA PRO A 66 -8.37 -3.50 10.36
C PRO A 66 -7.67 -4.52 11.24
N PHE A 67 -8.23 -5.71 11.37
CA PHE A 67 -7.63 -6.78 12.17
C PHE A 67 -6.32 -7.24 11.54
N THR A 68 -6.32 -7.48 10.23
CA THR A 68 -5.13 -7.92 9.51
C THR A 68 -4.03 -6.86 9.56
N ALA A 69 -4.39 -5.59 9.41
CA ALA A 69 -3.44 -4.49 9.52
C ALA A 69 -2.77 -4.48 10.89
N GLN A 70 -3.53 -4.67 11.95
CA GLN A 70 -2.99 -4.71 13.30
C GLN A 70 -2.01 -5.86 13.47
N GLN A 71 -2.33 -7.05 12.93
CA GLN A 71 -1.44 -8.21 13.00
C GLN A 71 -0.14 -7.96 12.24
N ILE A 72 -0.21 -7.37 11.05
CA ILE A 72 0.96 -7.06 10.23
C ILE A 72 1.85 -6.02 10.91
N ILE A 73 1.26 -5.00 11.50
CA ILE A 73 2.02 -3.97 12.22
C ILE A 73 2.81 -4.60 13.37
N LYS A 74 2.20 -5.51 14.11
CA LYS A 74 2.85 -6.17 15.24
C LYS A 74 3.94 -7.14 14.79
N LYS A 75 3.70 -7.85 13.69
CA LYS A 75 4.60 -8.92 13.25
C LYS A 75 5.77 -8.41 12.43
N ASP A 76 5.51 -7.55 11.44
CA ASP A 76 6.50 -7.17 10.45
C ASP A 76 7.01 -5.73 10.62
N SER A 77 6.35 -4.95 11.46
CA SER A 77 6.71 -3.55 11.73
C SER A 77 6.97 -2.76 10.45
N PRO A 78 6.02 -2.76 9.49
CA PRO A 78 6.20 -1.96 8.27
C PRO A 78 6.17 -0.47 8.59
N ASP A 79 6.76 0.32 7.72
CA ASP A 79 6.70 1.77 7.85
C ASP A 79 5.35 2.31 7.38
N VAL A 80 4.74 1.65 6.40
CA VAL A 80 3.45 2.04 5.82
C VAL A 80 2.59 0.80 5.59
N VAL A 81 1.31 0.90 5.89
CA VAL A 81 0.31 -0.12 5.53
C VAL A 81 -0.70 0.51 4.60
N ILE A 82 -0.88 -0.10 3.42
CA ILE A 82 -1.89 0.34 2.45
C ILE A 82 -2.98 -0.71 2.40
N ALA A 83 -4.18 -0.35 2.80
CA ALA A 83 -5.34 -1.25 2.75
C ALA A 83 -6.19 -0.89 1.53
N LEU A 84 -6.32 -1.83 0.61
CA LEU A 84 -7.12 -1.66 -0.60
C LEU A 84 -8.44 -2.40 -0.41
N GLY A 85 -9.55 -1.71 -0.50
CA GLY A 85 -10.85 -2.32 -0.32
C GLY A 85 -11.89 -1.73 -1.26
N ILE A 86 -12.80 -2.60 -1.71
CA ILE A 86 -13.96 -2.20 -2.49
C ILE A 86 -15.17 -2.72 -1.74
N ILE A 87 -16.09 -1.83 -1.43
CA ILE A 87 -17.35 -2.18 -0.81
C ILE A 87 -18.45 -1.88 -1.84
N ILE A 88 -19.17 -2.91 -2.23
CA ILE A 88 -20.23 -2.81 -3.22
C ILE A 88 -21.58 -2.89 -2.53
#